data_4335154a3ae9836d24b39fb1cb00c613
#
_entry.id   4335154a3ae9836d24b39fb1cb00c613
#
_cell.length_a   1.000
_cell.length_b   1.000
_cell.length_c   1.000
_cell.angle_alpha   90.00
_cell.angle_beta   90.00
_cell.angle_gamma   90.00
#
_symmetry.space_group_name_H-M   'P 1'
#
loop_
_entity.id
_entity.type
_entity.pdbx_description
1 polymer ?
#
loop_
_entity_poly.entity_id
_entity_poly.type
_entity_poly.pdbx_seq_one_letter_code
_entity_poly.pdbx_strand_id
1 'polypeptide(L)'
;MNSEDYLKYWRVVRYYIKKKYKLTTSELETLLFLKTEGRFSRDDFQKFNEVISWNKDRFEKLRRDGWIVVFRKRVGKRRALYELSYKSKRVISSVYSKLNGSEIPTSVFNDKKYTDKVYRNFIKQLRHLSPESQ
;
A
#
# COMPACT_ATOMS: atom_id res chain seq x y z
N MET A 1 5.70 14.05 17.32
CA MET A 1 4.32 13.55 17.11
C MET A 1 4.06 12.45 18.12
N ASN A 2 2.99 12.54 18.90
CA ASN A 2 2.66 11.46 19.84
C ASN A 2 2.02 10.28 19.11
N SER A 3 1.76 9.18 19.81
CA SER A 3 1.25 7.97 19.18
C SER A 3 -0.14 8.14 18.55
N GLU A 4 -0.99 8.98 19.13
CA GLU A 4 -2.31 9.27 18.57
C GLU A 4 -2.19 10.01 17.23
N ASP A 5 -1.31 11.00 17.17
CA ASP A 5 -1.06 11.76 15.95
C ASP A 5 -0.47 10.87 14.85
N TYR A 6 0.40 9.94 15.23
CA TYR A 6 0.98 9.00 14.29
C TYR A 6 -0.10 8.12 13.66
N LEU A 7 -1.04 7.63 14.46
CA LEU A 7 -2.13 6.79 13.95
C LEU A 7 -3.03 7.57 13.00
N LYS A 8 -3.36 8.81 13.34
CA LYS A 8 -4.09 9.70 12.43
C LYS A 8 -3.33 9.90 11.12
N TYR A 9 -2.04 10.15 11.24
CA TYR A 9 -1.18 10.40 10.08
C TYR A 9 -1.13 9.17 9.17
N TRP A 10 -0.99 7.97 9.76
CA TRP A 10 -1.04 6.72 9.00
C TRP A 10 -2.36 6.59 8.24
N ARG A 11 -3.46 6.91 8.86
CA ARG A 11 -4.77 6.85 8.21
C ARG A 11 -4.85 7.76 6.99
N VAL A 12 -4.30 8.95 7.10
CA VAL A 12 -4.26 9.91 6.00
C VAL A 12 -3.39 9.40 4.87
N VAL A 13 -2.20 8.90 5.19
CA VAL A 13 -1.28 8.33 4.18
C VAL A 13 -1.97 7.17 3.47
N ARG A 14 -2.56 6.25 4.23
CA ARG A 14 -3.26 5.10 3.67
C ARG A 14 -4.39 5.54 2.73
N TYR A 15 -5.20 6.48 3.16
CA TYR A 15 -6.31 6.99 2.36
C TYR A 15 -5.80 7.62 1.06
N TYR A 16 -4.75 8.42 1.15
CA TYR A 16 -4.14 9.03 -0.02
C TYR A 16 -3.64 7.98 -1.02
N ILE A 17 -2.92 6.98 -0.54
CA ILE A 17 -2.36 5.92 -1.38
C ILE A 17 -3.47 5.11 -2.05
N LYS A 18 -4.48 4.73 -1.28
CA LYS A 18 -5.63 3.98 -1.82
C LYS A 18 -6.32 4.76 -2.93
N LYS A 19 -6.51 6.05 -2.72
CA LYS A 19 -7.21 6.89 -3.68
C LYS A 19 -6.37 7.13 -4.93
N LYS A 20 -5.10 7.42 -4.77
CA LYS A 20 -4.20 7.68 -5.90
C LYS A 20 -4.01 6.46 -6.78
N TYR A 21 -3.83 5.29 -6.18
CA TYR A 21 -3.52 4.06 -6.92
C TYR A 21 -4.72 3.12 -7.06
N LYS A 22 -5.90 3.53 -6.59
CA LYS A 22 -7.14 2.77 -6.69
C LYS A 22 -7.01 1.38 -6.07
N LEU A 23 -6.47 1.36 -4.85
CA LEU A 23 -6.30 0.13 -4.08
C LEU A 23 -7.35 0.06 -2.97
N THR A 24 -7.77 -1.16 -2.65
CA THR A 24 -8.53 -1.40 -1.42
C THR A 24 -7.55 -1.47 -0.25
N THR A 25 -8.07 -1.35 0.97
CA THR A 25 -7.25 -1.48 2.17
C THR A 25 -6.55 -2.83 2.20
N SER A 26 -7.26 -3.91 1.90
CA SER A 26 -6.66 -5.23 1.95
C SER A 26 -5.64 -5.45 0.84
N GLU A 27 -5.84 -4.86 -0.33
CA GLU A 27 -4.83 -4.91 -1.38
C GLU A 27 -3.54 -4.21 -0.96
N LEU A 28 -3.67 -3.01 -0.39
CA LEU A 28 -2.50 -2.27 0.10
C LEU A 28 -1.77 -3.03 1.20
N GLU A 29 -2.50 -3.57 2.16
CA GLU A 29 -1.91 -4.36 3.25
C GLU A 29 -1.21 -5.60 2.71
N THR A 30 -1.80 -6.23 1.68
CA THR A 30 -1.18 -7.37 1.00
C THR A 30 0.18 -6.98 0.41
N LEU A 31 0.23 -5.87 -0.29
CA LEU A 31 1.49 -5.41 -0.90
C LEU A 31 2.55 -5.12 0.16
N LEU A 32 2.17 -4.49 1.26
CA LEU A 32 3.09 -4.19 2.35
C LEU A 32 3.61 -5.48 2.99
N PHE A 33 2.76 -6.48 3.16
CA PHE A 33 3.16 -7.77 3.68
C PHE A 33 4.11 -8.48 2.73
N LEU A 34 3.78 -8.53 1.44
CA LEU A 34 4.61 -9.21 0.44
C LEU A 34 5.97 -8.55 0.26
N LYS A 35 6.08 -7.27 0.57
CA LYS A 35 7.37 -6.56 0.50
C LYS A 35 8.41 -7.22 1.39
N THR A 36 8.02 -7.66 2.58
CA THR A 36 8.95 -8.30 3.52
C THR A 36 9.23 -9.75 3.16
N GLU A 37 8.34 -10.38 2.40
CA GLU A 37 8.52 -11.78 2.01
C GLU A 37 9.46 -11.96 0.82
N GLY A 38 9.59 -10.95 -0.03
CA GLY A 38 10.43 -11.01 -1.21
C GLY A 38 9.81 -11.83 -2.32
N ARG A 39 10.39 -12.99 -2.63
CA ARG A 39 9.87 -13.89 -3.66
C ARG A 39 9.04 -14.98 -3.02
N PHE A 40 7.96 -15.38 -3.69
CA PHE A 40 7.01 -16.33 -3.14
C PHE A 40 6.39 -17.18 -4.25
N SER A 41 6.04 -18.42 -3.90
CA SER A 41 5.27 -19.29 -4.77
C SER A 41 3.77 -19.07 -4.53
N ARG A 42 2.95 -19.66 -5.39
CA ARG A 42 1.51 -19.66 -5.18
C ARG A 42 1.13 -20.33 -3.86
N ASP A 43 1.84 -21.40 -3.50
CA ASP A 43 1.60 -22.09 -2.21
C ASP A 43 1.96 -21.22 -1.02
N ASP A 44 3.04 -20.45 -1.11
CA ASP A 44 3.42 -19.48 -0.07
C ASP A 44 2.31 -18.45 0.10
N PHE A 45 1.76 -17.96 -1.00
CA PHE A 45 0.66 -17.01 -0.95
C PHE A 45 -0.57 -17.60 -0.26
N GLN A 46 -0.86 -18.88 -0.49
CA GLN A 46 -1.96 -19.56 0.19
C GLN A 46 -1.77 -19.60 1.69
N LYS A 47 -0.54 -19.82 2.15
CA LYS A 47 -0.22 -19.79 3.58
C LYS A 47 -0.42 -18.39 4.17
N PHE A 48 -0.06 -17.36 3.42
CA PHE A 48 -0.31 -15.98 3.83
C PHE A 48 -1.82 -15.73 3.95
N ASN A 49 -2.62 -16.30 3.06
CA ASN A 49 -4.08 -16.22 3.10
C ASN A 49 -4.64 -16.72 4.43
N GLU A 50 -4.11 -17.82 4.96
CA GLU A 50 -4.57 -18.38 6.23
C GLU A 50 -4.37 -17.40 7.37
N VAL A 51 -3.30 -16.63 7.31
CA VAL A 51 -2.98 -15.65 8.36
C VAL A 51 -3.79 -14.37 8.22
N ILE A 52 -4.05 -13.93 6.99
CA ILE A 52 -4.61 -12.60 6.72
C ILE A 52 -6.04 -12.67 6.17
N SER A 53 -6.61 -13.85 6.10
CA SER A 53 -8.01 -14.06 5.67
C SER A 53 -8.29 -13.55 4.25
N TRP A 54 -7.35 -13.77 3.33
CA TRP A 54 -7.56 -13.44 1.94
C TRP A 54 -8.19 -14.62 1.20
N ASN A 55 -8.98 -14.35 0.18
CA ASN A 55 -9.49 -15.41 -0.66
C ASN A 55 -8.53 -15.68 -1.83
N LYS A 56 -8.70 -16.84 -2.47
CA LYS A 56 -7.80 -17.28 -3.53
C LYS A 56 -7.87 -16.38 -4.79
N ASP A 57 -8.97 -15.67 -4.97
CA ASP A 57 -9.14 -14.77 -6.12
C ASP A 57 -8.24 -13.54 -6.04
N ARG A 58 -7.73 -13.22 -4.86
CA ARG A 58 -6.83 -12.07 -4.70
C ARG A 58 -5.51 -12.27 -5.42
N PHE A 59 -4.96 -13.47 -5.40
CA PHE A 59 -3.73 -13.74 -6.11
C PHE A 59 -3.88 -13.42 -7.61
N GLU A 60 -4.94 -13.94 -8.22
CA GLU A 60 -5.20 -13.72 -9.64
C GLU A 60 -5.51 -12.26 -9.95
N LYS A 61 -6.24 -11.60 -9.06
CA LYS A 61 -6.53 -10.18 -9.24
C LYS A 61 -5.27 -9.33 -9.17
N LEU A 62 -4.40 -9.61 -8.20
CA LEU A 62 -3.13 -8.88 -8.08
C LEU A 62 -2.24 -9.10 -9.30
N ARG A 63 -2.22 -10.32 -9.83
CA ARG A 63 -1.49 -10.61 -11.06
C ARG A 63 -2.06 -9.85 -12.26
N ARG A 64 -3.37 -9.95 -12.44
CA ARG A 64 -4.06 -9.31 -13.55
C ARG A 64 -3.89 -7.80 -13.54
N ASP A 65 -3.94 -7.20 -12.35
CA ASP A 65 -3.81 -5.75 -12.19
C ASP A 65 -2.35 -5.28 -12.21
N GLY A 66 -1.40 -6.21 -12.34
CA GLY A 66 0.00 -5.87 -12.48
C GLY A 66 0.73 -5.57 -11.18
N TRP A 67 0.17 -5.95 -10.04
CA TRP A 67 0.81 -5.73 -8.74
C TRP A 67 1.86 -6.78 -8.40
N ILE A 68 1.66 -8.01 -8.87
CA ILE A 68 2.65 -9.09 -8.76
C ILE A 68 2.96 -9.63 -10.15
N VAL A 69 4.20 -10.09 -10.33
CA VAL A 69 4.70 -10.58 -11.62
C VAL A 69 5.48 -11.86 -11.41
N VAL A 70 5.64 -12.62 -12.46
CA VAL A 70 6.45 -13.83 -12.43
C VAL A 70 7.91 -13.45 -12.35
N PHE A 71 8.60 -13.95 -11.34
CA PHE A 71 10.06 -13.85 -11.26
C PHE A 71 10.72 -15.00 -12.02
N ARG A 72 10.21 -16.22 -11.83
CA ARG A 72 10.75 -17.42 -12.48
C ARG A 72 9.58 -18.34 -12.83
N LYS A 73 9.50 -18.71 -14.10
CA LYS A 73 8.48 -19.65 -14.58
C LYS A 73 8.74 -21.05 -14.03
N ARG A 74 7.67 -21.83 -13.96
CA ARG A 74 7.77 -23.23 -13.57
C ARG A 74 8.61 -23.99 -14.61
N VAL A 75 9.55 -24.80 -14.13
CA VAL A 75 10.37 -25.70 -14.97
C VAL A 75 10.35 -27.07 -14.30
N GLY A 76 9.67 -28.04 -14.91
CA GLY A 76 9.55 -29.37 -14.34
C GLY A 76 8.88 -29.35 -12.97
N LYS A 77 9.57 -29.89 -11.97
CA LYS A 77 9.09 -29.89 -10.58
C LYS A 77 9.38 -28.57 -9.85
N ARG A 78 10.12 -27.67 -10.48
CA ARG A 78 10.51 -26.39 -9.90
C ARG A 78 9.33 -25.43 -10.00
N ARG A 79 8.83 -24.99 -8.85
CA ARG A 79 7.66 -24.10 -8.79
C ARG A 79 7.95 -22.73 -9.38
N ALA A 80 6.92 -22.10 -9.95
CA ALA A 80 7.01 -20.72 -10.35
C ALA A 80 7.16 -19.84 -9.11
N LEU A 81 7.98 -18.81 -9.21
CA LEU A 81 8.13 -17.79 -8.17
C LEU A 81 7.61 -16.46 -8.69
N TYR A 82 7.02 -15.72 -7.79
CA TYR A 82 6.44 -14.40 -8.06
C TYR A 82 7.10 -13.36 -7.17
N GLU A 83 6.99 -12.12 -7.56
CA GLU A 83 7.46 -11.00 -6.75
C GLU A 83 6.60 -9.78 -7.01
N LEU A 84 6.76 -8.77 -6.16
CA LEU A 84 6.10 -7.48 -6.39
C LEU A 84 6.65 -6.85 -7.67
N SER A 85 5.75 -6.30 -8.48
CA SER A 85 6.13 -5.57 -9.68
C SER A 85 6.82 -4.26 -9.31
N TYR A 86 7.48 -3.65 -10.29
CA TYR A 86 8.06 -2.32 -10.14
C TYR A 86 7.00 -1.30 -9.70
N LYS A 87 5.80 -1.42 -10.26
CA LYS A 87 4.65 -0.58 -9.89
C LYS A 87 4.34 -0.67 -8.39
N SER A 88 4.32 -1.89 -7.84
CA SER A 88 4.08 -2.12 -6.41
C SER A 88 5.19 -1.53 -5.55
N LYS A 89 6.43 -1.71 -5.96
CA LYS A 89 7.58 -1.17 -5.23
C LYS A 89 7.53 0.35 -5.15
N ARG A 90 7.07 1.00 -6.23
CA ARG A 90 6.88 2.45 -6.25
C ARG A 90 5.79 2.89 -5.28
N VAL A 91 4.68 2.17 -5.22
CA VAL A 91 3.60 2.47 -4.26
C VAL A 91 4.13 2.36 -2.83
N ILE A 92 4.83 1.29 -2.52
CA ILE A 92 5.37 1.06 -1.18
C ILE A 92 6.40 2.14 -0.83
N SER A 93 7.26 2.49 -1.76
CA SER A 93 8.23 3.57 -1.57
C SER A 93 7.51 4.89 -1.26
N SER A 94 6.40 5.16 -1.94
CA SER A 94 5.59 6.35 -1.68
C SER A 94 4.99 6.31 -0.28
N VAL A 95 4.51 5.16 0.18
CA VAL A 95 3.98 5.00 1.55
C VAL A 95 5.05 5.40 2.56
N TYR A 96 6.25 4.81 2.46
CA TYR A 96 7.32 5.11 3.40
C TYR A 96 7.78 6.57 3.32
N SER A 97 7.87 7.12 2.12
CA SER A 97 8.23 8.51 1.93
C SER A 97 7.24 9.45 2.64
N LYS A 98 5.94 9.19 2.47
CA LYS A 98 4.91 10.01 3.13
C LYS A 98 4.95 9.84 4.65
N LEU A 99 5.17 8.61 5.13
CA LEU A 99 5.30 8.38 6.57
C LEU A 99 6.52 9.07 7.15
N ASN A 100 7.57 9.24 6.36
CA ASN A 100 8.79 9.92 6.79
C ASN A 100 8.74 11.44 6.62
N GLY A 101 7.58 11.98 6.27
CA GLY A 101 7.36 13.42 6.29
C GLY A 101 7.27 14.10 4.93
N SER A 102 7.38 13.37 3.83
CA SER A 102 7.19 13.97 2.51
C SER A 102 5.78 14.55 2.39
N GLU A 103 5.66 15.67 1.69
CA GLU A 103 4.39 16.34 1.52
C GLU A 103 3.38 15.45 0.82
N ILE A 104 2.14 15.45 1.33
CA ILE A 104 1.03 14.71 0.74
C ILE A 104 0.25 15.67 -0.17
N PRO A 105 0.23 15.44 -1.48
CA PRO A 105 -0.54 16.29 -2.38
C PRO A 105 -2.03 16.20 -2.06
N THR A 106 -2.71 17.35 -2.04
CA THR A 106 -4.16 17.39 -1.75
C THR A 106 -5.01 17.26 -2.99
N SER A 107 -4.40 17.26 -4.18
CA SER A 107 -5.11 17.20 -5.45
C SER A 107 -5.95 15.94 -5.63
N VAL A 108 -5.58 14.83 -4.95
CA VAL A 108 -6.35 13.59 -5.01
C VAL A 108 -7.65 13.66 -4.20
N PHE A 109 -7.78 14.64 -3.30
CA PHE A 109 -8.96 14.81 -2.45
C PHE A 109 -9.92 15.84 -3.07
N ASN A 110 -10.29 15.59 -4.32
CA ASN A 110 -11.16 16.49 -5.09
C ASN A 110 -12.64 16.16 -4.97
N ASP A 111 -12.98 15.02 -4.39
CA ASP A 111 -14.36 14.62 -4.23
C ASP A 111 -15.05 15.51 -3.20
N LYS A 112 -16.34 15.78 -3.43
CA LYS A 112 -17.16 16.54 -2.50
C LYS A 112 -17.52 15.73 -1.27
N LYS A 113 -16.96 14.54 -1.11
CA LYS A 113 -17.21 13.67 0.04
C LYS A 113 -16.66 14.29 1.33
N TYR A 114 -17.38 14.08 2.40
CA TYR A 114 -16.98 14.56 3.72
C TYR A 114 -15.61 14.04 4.12
N THR A 115 -15.32 12.78 3.83
CA THR A 115 -14.03 12.15 4.16
C THR A 115 -12.86 12.88 3.49
N ASP A 116 -13.00 13.22 2.21
CA ASP A 116 -11.96 13.96 1.50
C ASP A 116 -11.71 15.32 2.14
N LYS A 117 -12.79 16.00 2.51
CA LYS A 117 -12.70 17.30 3.17
C LYS A 117 -11.97 17.22 4.50
N VAL A 118 -12.28 16.21 5.30
CA VAL A 118 -11.63 16.01 6.61
C VAL A 118 -10.14 15.76 6.43
N TYR A 119 -9.76 14.87 5.53
CA TYR A 119 -8.35 14.56 5.32
C TYR A 119 -7.59 15.73 4.69
N ARG A 120 -8.21 16.45 3.78
CA ARG A 120 -7.61 17.65 3.21
C ARG A 120 -7.30 18.69 4.29
N ASN A 121 -8.23 18.91 5.20
CA ASN A 121 -8.04 19.84 6.31
C ASN A 121 -6.93 19.36 7.25
N PHE A 122 -6.89 18.05 7.54
CA PHE A 122 -5.85 17.47 8.37
C PHE A 122 -4.47 17.68 7.75
N ILE A 123 -4.33 17.48 6.45
CA ILE A 123 -3.07 17.68 5.73
C ILE A 123 -2.63 19.13 5.82
N LYS A 124 -3.56 20.06 5.69
CA LYS A 124 -3.25 21.50 5.82
C LYS A 124 -2.75 21.82 7.22
N GLN A 125 -3.33 21.23 8.25
CA GLN A 125 -2.88 21.41 9.63
C GLN A 125 -1.46 20.86 9.81
N LEU A 126 -1.17 19.70 9.21
CA LEU A 126 0.17 19.12 9.27
C LEU A 126 1.22 20.02 8.63
N ARG A 127 0.88 20.74 7.57
CA ARG A 127 1.80 21.66 6.92
C ARG A 127 2.21 22.80 7.84
N HIS A 128 1.31 23.24 8.70
CA HIS A 128 1.63 24.29 9.70
C HIS A 128 2.51 23.76 10.84
N LEU A 129 2.41 22.46 11.14
CA LEU A 129 3.18 21.84 12.20
C LEU A 129 4.46 21.20 11.66
N SER A 130 4.73 21.39 10.37
CA SER A 130 5.75 20.62 9.74
C SER A 130 7.13 21.24 9.87
N PRO A 131 8.02 20.66 9.27
CA PRO A 131 9.36 20.26 9.69
C PRO A 131 10.21 21.38 10.21
N GLU A 132 9.79 22.56 9.96
CA GLU A 132 10.39 23.74 10.56
C GLU A 132 10.32 23.69 12.09
N SER A 133 9.36 22.94 12.59
CA SER A 133 9.20 22.74 14.03
C SER A 133 10.06 21.59 14.54
N GLN A 134 10.78 20.94 13.68
CA GLN A 134 11.63 19.82 14.06
C GLN A 134 13.08 20.18 14.12
#